data_1b305fdb99837594cc0ba646085ce32a
#
_entry.id   1b305fdb99837594cc0ba646085ce32a
#
_cell.length_a   1.000
_cell.length_b   1.000
_cell.length_c   1.000
_cell.angle_alpha   90.00
_cell.angle_beta   90.00
_cell.angle_gamma   90.00
#
_symmetry.space_group_name_H-M   'P 1'
#
loop_
_entity.id
_entity.type
_entity.pdbx_description
1 polymer ?
#
loop_
_entity_poly.entity_id
_entity_poly.type
_entity_poly.pdbx_seq_one_letter_code
_entity_poly.pdbx_strand_id
1 'polypeptide(L)'
;VSENIGVRHEKFLAVIDSGDKGPRRVIRKTARLATRYNARFAVLYVQTPRESADRIPLANQRYLINNFKLASELGGEVLQVHSDRVIESIMDVCSKQKISTVCIAQPKFTLLSLVRTAFFFRRLLNKLYRLSIDLVILS
;
A
#
# COMPACT_ATOMS: atom_id res chain seq x y z
N VAL A 1 -19.50 -13.99 -21.48
CA VAL A 1 -19.00 -14.90 -21.94
C VAL A 1 -18.14 -15.80 -21.07
N SER A 2 -18.08 -17.05 -21.40
CA SER A 2 -17.51 -18.07 -20.54
C SER A 2 -16.04 -17.86 -20.21
N GLU A 3 -15.25 -17.32 -21.11
CA GLU A 3 -13.82 -17.08 -20.86
C GLU A 3 -13.57 -16.05 -19.75
N ASN A 4 -14.55 -15.23 -19.43
CA ASN A 4 -14.42 -14.25 -18.36
C ASN A 4 -14.75 -14.83 -16.98
N ILE A 5 -15.35 -15.99 -16.93
CA ILE A 5 -15.76 -16.61 -15.66
C ILE A 5 -14.56 -16.96 -14.80
N GLY A 6 -13.51 -17.46 -15.41
CA GLY A 6 -12.28 -17.81 -14.71
C GLY A 6 -11.26 -16.69 -14.59
N VAL A 7 -11.52 -15.54 -15.22
CA VAL A 7 -10.57 -14.43 -15.23
C VAL A 7 -10.81 -13.53 -14.03
N ARG A 8 -9.84 -13.52 -13.12
CA ARG A 8 -9.89 -12.63 -11.98
C ARG A 8 -9.37 -11.26 -12.40
N HIS A 9 -10.14 -10.23 -12.11
CA HIS A 9 -9.68 -8.86 -12.27
C HIS A 9 -8.66 -8.56 -11.18
N GLU A 10 -7.43 -8.34 -11.59
CA GLU A 10 -6.38 -7.97 -10.67
C GLU A 10 -6.27 -6.45 -10.57
N LYS A 11 -6.20 -5.96 -9.34
CA LYS A 11 -5.84 -4.58 -9.06
C LYS A 11 -4.96 -4.57 -7.82
N PHE A 12 -3.80 -3.94 -7.94
CA PHE A 12 -2.80 -3.92 -6.89
C PHE A 12 -2.87 -2.62 -6.11
N LEU A 13 -2.67 -2.70 -4.81
CA LEU A 13 -2.57 -1.53 -3.94
C LEU A 13 -1.22 -1.55 -3.24
N ALA A 14 -0.38 -0.55 -3.49
CA ALA A 14 0.84 -0.35 -2.74
C ALA A 14 0.54 0.57 -1.57
N VAL A 15 0.81 0.12 -0.35
CA VAL A 15 0.66 0.95 0.85
C VAL A 15 2.03 1.44 1.25
N ILE A 16 2.19 2.75 1.35
CA ILE A 16 3.48 3.39 1.62
C ILE A 16 3.42 4.27 2.87
N ASP A 17 4.59 4.47 3.47
CA ASP A 17 4.79 5.47 4.51
C ASP A 17 5.51 6.69 3.91
N SER A 18 6.01 7.58 4.75
CA SER A 18 6.68 8.81 4.31
C SER A 18 8.19 8.65 4.10
N GLY A 19 8.68 7.41 4.08
CA GLY A 19 10.10 7.15 3.83
C GLY A 19 10.49 7.36 2.38
N ASP A 20 11.77 7.20 2.09
CA ASP A 20 12.32 7.40 0.75
C ASP A 20 12.43 6.09 -0.04
N LYS A 21 13.38 5.25 0.33
CA LYS A 21 13.76 4.09 -0.49
C LYS A 21 12.75 2.95 -0.41
N GLY A 22 12.19 2.70 0.76
CA GLY A 22 11.21 1.64 0.94
C GLY A 22 9.97 1.86 0.08
N PRO A 23 9.28 3.02 0.22
CA PRO A 23 8.12 3.33 -0.63
C PRO A 23 8.45 3.33 -2.12
N ARG A 24 9.59 3.90 -2.51
CA ARG A 24 10.00 3.91 -3.92
C ARG A 24 10.10 2.51 -4.48
N ARG A 25 10.70 1.60 -3.72
CA ARG A 25 10.87 0.20 -4.12
C ARG A 25 9.51 -0.50 -4.25
N VAL A 26 8.63 -0.30 -3.29
CA VAL A 26 7.29 -0.90 -3.32
C VAL A 26 6.52 -0.41 -4.54
N ILE A 27 6.55 0.89 -4.81
CA ILE A 27 5.87 1.48 -5.97
C ILE A 27 6.38 0.86 -7.27
N ARG A 28 7.69 0.78 -7.45
CA ARG A 28 8.29 0.22 -8.66
C ARG A 28 7.96 -1.25 -8.84
N LYS A 29 8.04 -2.02 -7.77
CA LYS A 29 7.75 -3.45 -7.84
C LYS A 29 6.26 -3.71 -8.06
N THR A 30 5.40 -2.92 -7.43
CA THR A 30 3.95 -3.03 -7.64
C THR A 30 3.59 -2.68 -9.09
N ALA A 31 4.18 -1.62 -9.63
CA ALA A 31 3.97 -1.27 -11.04
C ALA A 31 4.40 -2.39 -11.98
N ARG A 32 5.51 -3.06 -11.66
CA ARG A 32 6.01 -4.18 -12.43
C ARG A 32 5.07 -5.38 -12.39
N LEU A 33 4.54 -5.68 -11.20
CA LEU A 33 3.52 -6.73 -11.04
C LEU A 33 2.26 -6.40 -11.83
N ALA A 34 1.80 -5.16 -11.73
CA ALA A 34 0.61 -4.72 -12.46
C ALA A 34 0.80 -4.88 -13.98
N THR A 35 1.96 -4.50 -14.50
CA THR A 35 2.27 -4.69 -15.91
C THR A 35 2.24 -6.16 -16.30
N ARG A 36 2.84 -7.01 -15.48
CA ARG A 36 2.90 -8.46 -15.74
C ARG A 36 1.52 -9.09 -15.81
N TYR A 37 0.59 -8.64 -14.98
CA TYR A 37 -0.77 -9.16 -14.94
C TYR A 37 -1.74 -8.36 -15.80
N ASN A 38 -1.25 -7.38 -16.55
CA ASN A 38 -2.08 -6.46 -17.34
C ASN A 38 -3.16 -5.84 -16.45
N ALA A 39 -2.76 -5.37 -15.28
CA ALA A 39 -3.64 -4.87 -14.24
C ALA A 39 -3.36 -3.41 -13.93
N ARG A 40 -4.29 -2.78 -13.23
CA ARG A 40 -4.12 -1.43 -12.70
C ARG A 40 -3.52 -1.51 -11.29
N PHE A 41 -2.95 -0.40 -10.85
CA PHE A 41 -2.50 -0.30 -9.48
C PHE A 41 -2.76 1.11 -8.93
N ALA A 42 -2.85 1.17 -7.63
CA ALA A 42 -2.96 2.41 -6.88
C ALA A 42 -1.91 2.42 -5.77
N VAL A 43 -1.56 3.60 -5.32
CA VAL A 43 -0.65 3.80 -4.19
C VAL A 43 -1.42 4.54 -3.11
N LEU A 44 -1.42 4.00 -1.91
CA LEU A 44 -2.12 4.56 -0.76
C LEU A 44 -1.12 5.05 0.29
N TYR A 45 -1.27 6.28 0.70
CA TYR A 45 -0.63 6.83 1.88
C TYR A 45 -1.69 7.20 2.90
N VAL A 46 -1.62 6.57 4.08
CA VAL A 46 -2.50 6.92 5.20
C VAL A 46 -1.72 7.88 6.10
N GLN A 47 -2.11 9.14 6.06
CA GLN A 47 -1.49 10.16 6.90
C GLN A 47 -2.12 10.11 8.28
N THR A 48 -1.35 9.59 9.24
CA THR A 48 -1.77 9.56 10.64
C THR A 48 -1.50 10.92 11.31
N PRO A 49 -2.08 11.19 12.48
CA PRO A 49 -1.75 12.42 13.21
C PRO A 49 -0.27 12.58 13.53
N ARG A 50 0.47 11.49 13.66
CA ARG A 50 1.93 11.54 13.87
C ARG A 50 2.69 12.01 12.64
N GLU A 51 2.09 11.86 11.46
CA GLU A 51 2.69 12.24 10.19
C GLU A 51 2.00 13.46 9.57
N SER A 52 1.33 14.27 10.38
CA SER A 52 0.74 15.51 9.87
C SER A 52 1.85 16.43 9.34
N ALA A 53 1.49 17.30 8.40
CA ALA A 53 2.45 18.13 7.67
C ALA A 53 3.36 18.97 8.59
N ASP A 54 2.88 19.34 9.77
CA ASP A 54 3.65 20.09 10.76
C ASP A 54 4.54 19.22 11.65
N ARG A 55 4.43 17.89 11.56
CA ARG A 55 5.18 16.96 12.41
C ARG A 55 6.22 16.14 11.69
N ILE A 56 6.02 15.83 10.41
CA ILE A 56 7.03 15.06 9.67
C ILE A 56 8.15 16.00 9.21
N PRO A 57 9.39 15.51 9.18
CA PRO A 57 10.52 16.30 8.67
C PRO A 57 10.27 16.74 7.23
N LEU A 58 10.85 17.88 6.85
CA LEU A 58 10.72 18.42 5.51
C LEU A 58 11.22 17.42 4.45
N ALA A 59 12.27 16.67 4.75
CA ALA A 59 12.78 15.63 3.86
C ALA A 59 11.71 14.58 3.55
N ASN A 60 10.95 14.16 4.56
CA ASN A 60 9.87 13.17 4.36
C ASN A 60 8.73 13.72 3.51
N GLN A 61 8.43 15.02 3.64
CA GLN A 61 7.45 15.65 2.77
C GLN A 61 7.90 15.61 1.32
N ARG A 62 9.18 15.85 1.06
CA ARG A 62 9.76 15.75 -0.29
C ARG A 62 9.73 14.32 -0.82
N TYR A 63 10.02 13.34 0.03
CA TYR A 63 9.96 11.93 -0.35
C TYR A 63 8.54 11.56 -0.79
N LEU A 64 7.53 11.99 -0.05
CA LEU A 64 6.13 11.74 -0.42
C LEU A 64 5.81 12.33 -1.79
N ILE A 65 6.16 13.59 -2.01
CA ILE A 65 5.91 14.27 -3.29
C ILE A 65 6.59 13.50 -4.43
N ASN A 66 7.85 13.13 -4.25
CA ASN A 66 8.61 12.41 -5.27
C ASN A 66 8.02 11.02 -5.53
N ASN A 67 7.60 10.34 -4.49
CA ASN A 67 7.03 9.00 -4.64
C ASN A 67 5.63 9.04 -5.25
N PHE A 68 4.81 10.04 -4.93
CA PHE A 68 3.53 10.24 -5.59
C PHE A 68 3.72 10.53 -7.08
N LYS A 69 4.69 11.36 -7.41
CA LYS A 69 5.03 11.66 -8.80
C LYS A 69 5.48 10.40 -9.54
N LEU A 70 6.34 9.61 -8.93
CA LEU A 70 6.79 8.34 -9.51
C LEU A 70 5.60 7.41 -9.78
N ALA A 71 4.69 7.26 -8.81
CA ALA A 71 3.51 6.43 -8.97
C ALA A 71 2.67 6.87 -10.16
N SER A 72 2.44 8.17 -10.30
CA SER A 72 1.69 8.72 -11.42
C SER A 72 2.40 8.51 -12.75
N GLU A 73 3.71 8.69 -12.79
CA GLU A 73 4.51 8.46 -14.00
C GLU A 73 4.47 7.00 -14.45
N LEU A 74 4.34 6.07 -13.49
CA LEU A 74 4.24 4.64 -13.81
C LEU A 74 2.81 4.20 -14.10
N GLY A 75 1.86 5.13 -14.13
CA GLY A 75 0.47 4.85 -14.47
C GLY A 75 -0.40 4.47 -13.30
N GLY A 76 0.06 4.64 -12.07
CA GLY A 76 -0.71 4.36 -10.86
C GLY A 76 -1.59 5.52 -10.43
N GLU A 77 -2.65 5.20 -9.73
CA GLU A 77 -3.51 6.16 -9.07
C GLU A 77 -2.95 6.45 -7.67
N VAL A 78 -2.92 7.73 -7.27
CA VAL A 78 -2.41 8.12 -5.95
C VAL A 78 -3.58 8.44 -5.05
N LEU A 79 -3.63 7.79 -3.90
CA LEU A 79 -4.68 7.95 -2.90
C LEU A 79 -4.05 8.37 -1.57
N GLN A 80 -4.57 9.44 -0.99
CA GLN A 80 -4.14 9.90 0.32
C GLN A 80 -5.34 10.00 1.24
N VAL A 81 -5.22 9.42 2.43
CA VAL A 81 -6.28 9.39 3.44
C VAL A 81 -5.71 9.92 4.75
N HIS A 82 -6.48 10.74 5.44
CA HIS A 82 -6.12 11.22 6.77
C HIS A 82 -6.90 10.41 7.80
N SER A 83 -6.20 9.62 8.61
CA SER A 83 -6.85 8.75 9.59
C SER A 83 -5.84 8.27 10.63
N ASP A 84 -6.31 8.06 11.86
CA ASP A 84 -5.54 7.39 12.90
C ASP A 84 -5.70 5.86 12.84
N ARG A 85 -6.59 5.37 11.98
CA ARG A 85 -6.90 3.94 11.82
C ARG A 85 -6.38 3.44 10.49
N VAL A 86 -5.14 3.00 10.48
CA VAL A 86 -4.45 2.62 9.24
C VAL A 86 -5.10 1.38 8.61
N ILE A 87 -5.34 0.34 9.39
CA ILE A 87 -5.88 -0.92 8.84
C ILE A 87 -7.29 -0.70 8.28
N GLU A 88 -8.14 -0.01 9.02
CA GLU A 88 -9.50 0.29 8.57
C GLU A 88 -9.49 1.12 7.29
N SER A 89 -8.54 2.05 7.16
CA SER A 89 -8.38 2.85 5.95
C SER A 89 -7.94 1.99 4.76
N ILE A 90 -7.02 1.07 4.98
CA ILE A 90 -6.59 0.13 3.94
C ILE A 90 -7.78 -0.71 3.49
N MET A 91 -8.55 -1.25 4.43
CA MET A 91 -9.70 -2.09 4.11
C MET A 91 -10.78 -1.32 3.36
N ASP A 92 -11.03 -0.07 3.74
CA ASP A 92 -11.99 0.79 3.06
C ASP A 92 -11.57 1.04 1.60
N VAL A 93 -10.31 1.35 1.38
CA VAL A 93 -9.78 1.55 0.03
C VAL A 93 -9.85 0.25 -0.78
N CYS A 94 -9.50 -0.88 -0.17
CA CYS A 94 -9.58 -2.19 -0.84
C CYS A 94 -11.00 -2.48 -1.32
N SER A 95 -11.99 -2.16 -0.48
CA SER A 95 -13.39 -2.38 -0.83
C SER A 95 -13.84 -1.44 -1.95
N LYS A 96 -13.56 -0.15 -1.83
CA LYS A 96 -13.99 0.86 -2.79
C LYS A 96 -13.30 0.71 -4.15
N GLN A 97 -12.04 0.36 -4.13
CA GLN A 97 -11.21 0.25 -5.34
C GLN A 97 -11.19 -1.17 -5.91
N LYS A 98 -11.84 -2.11 -5.27
CA LYS A 98 -11.85 -3.54 -5.67
C LYS A 98 -10.43 -4.10 -5.82
N ILE A 99 -9.63 -3.88 -4.80
CA ILE A 99 -8.24 -4.35 -4.76
C ILE A 99 -8.22 -5.86 -4.59
N SER A 100 -7.39 -6.55 -5.35
CA SER A 100 -7.18 -8.00 -5.22
C SER A 100 -5.91 -8.34 -4.44
N THR A 101 -4.92 -7.46 -4.45
CA THR A 101 -3.62 -7.71 -3.80
C THR A 101 -3.09 -6.43 -3.20
N VAL A 102 -2.69 -6.50 -1.93
CA VAL A 102 -2.04 -5.41 -1.22
C VAL A 102 -0.54 -5.68 -1.18
N CYS A 103 0.26 -4.71 -1.56
CA CYS A 103 1.72 -4.77 -1.55
C CYS A 103 2.26 -3.82 -0.50
N ILE A 104 3.13 -4.32 0.35
CA ILE A 104 3.76 -3.52 1.41
C ILE A 104 5.26 -3.77 1.44
N ALA A 105 6.00 -2.83 2.01
CA ALA A 105 7.43 -2.99 2.24
C ALA A 105 7.66 -3.99 3.38
N GLN A 106 8.80 -4.65 3.33
CA GLN A 106 9.24 -5.48 4.44
C GLN A 106 9.41 -4.60 5.67
N PRO A 107 8.78 -4.97 6.80
CA PRO A 107 8.89 -4.17 8.01
C PRO A 107 10.30 -4.21 8.59
N LYS A 108 10.72 -3.09 9.16
CA LYS A 108 11.97 -3.03 9.92
C LYS A 108 11.68 -3.49 11.33
N PHE A 109 12.20 -4.67 11.67
CA PHE A 109 12.04 -5.21 13.02
C PHE A 109 13.12 -4.65 13.92
N THR A 110 12.72 -3.82 14.88
CA THR A 110 13.54 -3.48 16.03
C THR A 110 12.98 -4.22 17.24
N LEU A 111 13.81 -4.46 18.26
CA LEU A 111 13.37 -5.16 19.46
C LEU A 111 12.16 -4.49 20.11
N LEU A 112 12.12 -3.16 20.07
CA LEU A 112 11.03 -2.39 20.71
C LEU A 112 9.76 -2.38 19.88
N SER A 113 9.84 -2.52 18.56
CA SER A 113 8.69 -2.45 17.67
C SER A 113 8.17 -3.82 17.25
N LEU A 114 8.86 -4.89 17.63
CA LEU A 114 8.56 -6.24 17.16
C LEU A 114 7.12 -6.65 17.50
N VAL A 115 6.69 -6.41 18.73
CA VAL A 115 5.34 -6.78 19.19
C VAL A 115 4.28 -5.98 18.44
N ARG A 116 4.47 -4.67 18.30
CA ARG A 116 3.52 -3.82 17.58
C ARG A 116 3.41 -4.22 16.12
N THR A 117 4.54 -4.50 15.48
CA THR A 117 4.57 -4.92 14.08
C THR A 117 3.86 -6.26 13.91
N ALA A 118 4.08 -7.22 14.81
CA ALA A 118 3.43 -8.52 14.77
C ALA A 118 1.90 -8.39 14.91
N PHE A 119 1.42 -7.57 15.83
CA PHE A 119 -0.02 -7.31 16.00
C PHE A 119 -0.63 -6.65 14.76
N PHE A 120 0.05 -5.65 14.21
CA PHE A 120 -0.41 -4.97 13.00
C PHE A 120 -0.56 -5.95 11.85
N PHE A 121 0.47 -6.75 11.61
CA PHE A 121 0.45 -7.72 10.52
C PHE A 121 -0.63 -8.77 10.71
N ARG A 122 -0.78 -9.28 11.92
CA ARG A 122 -1.80 -10.27 12.22
C ARG A 122 -3.20 -9.73 11.96
N ARG A 123 -3.49 -8.51 12.40
CA ARG A 123 -4.79 -7.88 12.15
C ARG A 123 -5.01 -7.64 10.68
N LEU A 124 -4.01 -7.12 9.99
CA LEU A 124 -4.09 -6.87 8.55
C LEU A 124 -4.34 -8.16 7.78
N LEU A 125 -3.54 -9.20 8.04
CA LEU A 125 -3.69 -10.50 7.40
C LEU A 125 -5.07 -11.10 7.62
N ASN A 126 -5.57 -11.05 8.85
CA ASN A 126 -6.89 -11.61 9.16
C ASN A 126 -8.00 -10.89 8.38
N LYS A 127 -7.93 -9.57 8.29
CA LYS A 127 -8.94 -8.78 7.58
C LYS A 127 -8.86 -8.99 6.07
N LEU A 128 -7.66 -9.04 5.51
CA LEU A 128 -7.46 -9.30 4.08
C LEU A 128 -7.92 -10.71 3.73
N TYR A 129 -7.61 -11.69 4.56
CA TYR A 129 -8.04 -13.06 4.36
C TYR A 129 -9.56 -13.19 4.25
N ARG A 130 -10.30 -12.49 5.12
CA ARG A 130 -11.76 -12.51 5.10
C ARG A 130 -12.35 -12.00 3.78
N LEU A 131 -11.63 -11.10 3.10
CA LEU A 131 -12.07 -10.54 1.81
C LEU A 131 -11.39 -11.21 0.62
N SER A 132 -10.64 -12.27 0.85
CA SER A 132 -9.88 -12.99 -0.19
C SER A 132 -8.92 -12.06 -0.93
N ILE A 133 -8.27 -11.15 -0.21
CA ILE A 133 -7.26 -10.25 -0.75
C ILE A 133 -5.89 -10.77 -0.37
N ASP A 134 -5.01 -10.89 -1.34
CA ASP A 134 -3.65 -11.36 -1.12
C ASP A 134 -2.77 -10.24 -0.56
N LEU A 135 -1.77 -10.63 0.22
CA LEU A 135 -0.77 -9.71 0.75
C LEU A 135 0.60 -10.10 0.20
N VAL A 136 1.30 -9.15 -0.39
CA VAL A 136 2.65 -9.34 -0.89
C VAL A 136 3.59 -8.42 -0.12
N ILE A 137 4.64 -9.00 0.45
CA ILE A 137 5.68 -8.26 1.15
C ILE A 137 6.88 -8.14 0.22
N LEU A 138 7.22 -6.90 -0.12
CA LEU A 138 8.28 -6.61 -1.07
C LEU A 138 9.54 -6.12 -0.36
N SER A 139 10.64 -6.73 -0.66
CA SER A 139 11.94 -6.35 -0.10
C SER A 139 12.70 -5.41 -1.01
#